data_0398c16cd3b922094fa11e6c46ebe5a5
#
_entry.id   0398c16cd3b922094fa11e6c46ebe5a5
#
_cell.length_a   1.000
_cell.length_b   1.000
_cell.length_c   1.000
_cell.angle_alpha   90.00
_cell.angle_beta   90.00
_cell.angle_gamma   90.00
#
_symmetry.space_group_name_H-M   'P 1'
#
loop_
_entity.id
_entity.type
_entity.pdbx_description
1 polymer ?
#
loop_
_entity_poly.entity_id
_entity_poly.type
_entity_poly.pdbx_seq_one_letter_code
_entity_poly.pdbx_strand_id
1 'polypeptide(L)'
;MATATLEAPSTTNATATKASTRTIKVEIKRQASPGEKARTESFEVPYRPNMNITSLLGEIALNPVDVSGKETTPITYDSNCLEEICGSCAMLINGKAMMACSALVDKLLTGADKITLAPLSKFPVVRDLSVDRSVLFENLKAVKAWVPIDGTYDLGAAPRQQPQIQEKRYPLSNCISCTICMEVCPQFNDATGFVGAATIAQARLFNMDPAGSVLKEERLRALAGDGGVQECGFAQNCVQACPKQLPLTEAISDMGRDVFVQQVKDFFTR
;
A
#
# COMPACT_ATOMS: atom_id res chain seq x y z
N MET A 1 26.50 55.03 -17.28
CA MET A 1 25.57 54.40 -16.31
C MET A 1 24.18 54.52 -16.87
N ALA A 2 23.64 53.47 -17.44
CA ALA A 2 22.28 53.43 -18.00
C ALA A 2 21.45 52.53 -17.12
N THR A 3 20.48 53.11 -16.44
CA THR A 3 19.48 52.44 -15.61
C THR A 3 18.41 51.79 -16.52
N ALA A 4 18.40 50.46 -16.58
CA ALA A 4 17.36 49.72 -17.25
C ALA A 4 16.14 49.57 -16.32
N THR A 5 15.04 50.16 -16.70
CA THR A 5 13.74 50.03 -16.02
C THR A 5 13.10 48.71 -16.46
N LEU A 6 12.91 47.75 -15.55
CA LEU A 6 12.15 46.54 -15.81
C LEU A 6 10.63 46.85 -15.74
N GLU A 7 9.97 46.82 -16.87
CA GLU A 7 8.50 46.83 -16.93
C GLU A 7 7.93 45.47 -16.50
N ALA A 8 6.97 45.52 -15.57
CA ALA A 8 6.23 44.34 -15.11
C ALA A 8 5.28 43.83 -16.22
N PRO A 9 5.13 42.50 -16.42
CA PRO A 9 4.20 41.98 -17.40
C PRO A 9 2.76 42.21 -16.97
N SER A 10 1.97 42.76 -17.92
CA SER A 10 0.54 43.01 -17.79
C SER A 10 -0.23 41.71 -17.55
N THR A 11 -1.01 41.67 -16.48
CA THR A 11 -1.98 40.61 -16.19
C THR A 11 -3.08 40.59 -17.28
N THR A 12 -2.99 39.64 -18.21
CA THR A 12 -4.08 39.29 -19.10
C THR A 12 -5.18 38.61 -18.28
N ASN A 13 -6.32 39.25 -18.18
CA ASN A 13 -7.56 38.68 -17.67
C ASN A 13 -7.91 37.42 -18.47
N ALA A 14 -7.71 36.26 -17.87
CA ALA A 14 -8.25 35.00 -18.36
C ALA A 14 -9.77 35.03 -18.16
N THR A 15 -10.50 35.18 -19.24
CA THR A 15 -11.96 35.06 -19.31
C THR A 15 -12.35 33.66 -18.83
N ALA A 16 -12.91 33.57 -17.63
CA ALA A 16 -13.43 32.32 -17.07
C ALA A 16 -14.60 31.86 -17.92
N THR A 17 -14.35 30.96 -18.84
CA THR A 17 -15.38 30.19 -19.54
C THR A 17 -16.19 29.43 -18.50
N LYS A 18 -17.48 29.72 -18.35
CA LYS A 18 -18.44 28.93 -17.58
C LYS A 18 -18.50 27.52 -18.20
N ALA A 19 -17.58 26.64 -17.83
CA ALA A 19 -17.71 25.22 -18.10
C ALA A 19 -18.91 24.71 -17.29
N SER A 20 -19.83 23.96 -17.93
CA SER A 20 -20.91 23.25 -17.26
C SER A 20 -20.23 22.34 -16.21
N THR A 21 -20.41 22.63 -14.94
CA THR A 21 -19.75 21.91 -13.83
C THR A 21 -20.42 20.56 -13.70
N ARG A 22 -19.88 19.57 -14.44
CA ARG A 22 -20.17 18.16 -14.16
C ARG A 22 -19.77 17.89 -12.72
N THR A 23 -20.67 17.34 -11.91
CA THR A 23 -20.37 16.91 -10.54
C THR A 23 -20.15 15.40 -10.48
N ILE A 24 -19.37 14.98 -9.53
CA ILE A 24 -19.10 13.56 -9.20
C ILE A 24 -19.80 13.27 -7.89
N LYS A 25 -20.62 12.23 -7.84
CA LYS A 25 -21.17 11.70 -6.61
C LYS A 25 -20.17 10.78 -5.93
N VAL A 26 -19.89 11.02 -4.65
CA VAL A 26 -18.94 10.25 -3.86
C VAL A 26 -19.63 9.79 -2.58
N GLU A 27 -19.59 8.50 -2.31
CA GLU A 27 -20.05 7.92 -1.03
C GLU A 27 -18.82 7.44 -0.24
N ILE A 28 -18.70 7.90 0.99
CA ILE A 28 -17.56 7.62 1.85
C ILE A 28 -18.02 6.94 3.12
N LYS A 29 -17.44 5.78 3.42
CA LYS A 29 -17.63 5.11 4.71
C LYS A 29 -16.84 5.87 5.77
N ARG A 30 -17.56 6.47 6.74
CA ARG A 30 -17.02 7.30 7.81
C ARG A 30 -17.09 6.57 9.14
N GLN A 31 -16.06 6.74 9.95
CA GLN A 31 -16.02 6.26 11.33
C GLN A 31 -15.09 7.19 12.13
N ALA A 32 -15.60 7.85 13.18
CA ALA A 32 -14.85 8.90 13.86
C ALA A 32 -13.75 8.37 14.78
N SER A 33 -13.94 7.15 15.35
CA SER A 33 -12.95 6.49 16.21
C SER A 33 -13.10 4.97 16.19
N PRO A 34 -12.10 4.21 16.67
CA PRO A 34 -12.23 2.75 16.85
C PRO A 34 -13.44 2.42 17.74
N GLY A 35 -14.25 1.45 17.32
CA GLY A 35 -15.43 1.00 18.07
C GLY A 35 -16.72 1.81 17.84
N GLU A 36 -16.66 2.99 17.20
CA GLU A 36 -17.87 3.69 16.77
C GLU A 36 -18.52 3.01 15.56
N LYS A 37 -19.86 3.16 15.46
CA LYS A 37 -20.60 2.62 14.32
C LYS A 37 -20.24 3.40 13.04
N ALA A 38 -19.81 2.68 12.02
CA ALA A 38 -19.57 3.27 10.71
C ALA A 38 -20.89 3.78 10.10
N ARG A 39 -20.79 4.92 9.39
CA ARG A 39 -21.88 5.54 8.62
C ARG A 39 -21.39 5.86 7.20
N THR A 40 -22.32 6.08 6.28
CA THR A 40 -21.99 6.54 4.93
C THR A 40 -22.38 8.01 4.83
N GLU A 41 -21.46 8.84 4.35
CA GLU A 41 -21.72 10.24 3.97
C GLU A 41 -21.53 10.37 2.46
N SER A 42 -22.38 11.21 1.85
CA SER A 42 -22.38 11.44 0.40
C SER A 42 -22.01 12.87 0.08
N PHE A 43 -21.16 13.06 -0.93
CA PHE A 43 -20.66 14.37 -1.37
C PHE A 43 -20.86 14.53 -2.86
N GLU A 44 -21.01 15.78 -3.29
CA GLU A 44 -20.93 16.17 -4.70
C GLU A 44 -19.71 17.04 -4.91
N VAL A 45 -18.79 16.58 -5.77
CA VAL A 45 -17.50 17.23 -6.02
C VAL A 45 -17.46 17.72 -7.47
N PRO A 46 -17.04 18.98 -7.74
CA PRO A 46 -16.83 19.44 -9.10
C PRO A 46 -15.81 18.58 -9.84
N TYR A 47 -16.20 18.08 -11.01
CA TYR A 47 -15.28 17.30 -11.84
C TYR A 47 -14.23 18.18 -12.50
N ARG A 48 -12.98 17.70 -12.47
CA ARG A 48 -11.87 18.22 -13.27
C ARG A 48 -11.19 17.08 -14.01
N PRO A 49 -10.79 17.26 -15.27
CA PRO A 49 -10.05 16.25 -16.02
C PRO A 49 -8.77 15.80 -15.29
N ASN A 50 -8.46 14.51 -15.35
CA ASN A 50 -7.26 13.91 -14.75
C ASN A 50 -7.16 14.01 -13.22
N MET A 51 -8.26 14.34 -12.52
CA MET A 51 -8.22 14.27 -11.06
C MET A 51 -8.14 12.82 -10.57
N ASN A 52 -7.40 12.62 -9.50
CA ASN A 52 -7.32 11.37 -8.78
C ASN A 52 -8.11 11.43 -7.46
N ILE A 53 -8.19 10.31 -6.75
CA ILE A 53 -8.97 10.24 -5.50
C ILE A 53 -8.38 11.13 -4.40
N THR A 54 -7.07 11.34 -4.33
CA THR A 54 -6.49 12.28 -3.34
C THR A 54 -6.89 13.72 -3.65
N SER A 55 -6.91 14.12 -4.92
CA SER A 55 -7.41 15.44 -5.33
C SER A 55 -8.89 15.61 -5.03
N LEU A 56 -9.70 14.57 -5.26
CA LEU A 56 -11.13 14.55 -4.94
C LEU A 56 -11.36 14.71 -3.42
N LEU A 57 -10.62 14.01 -2.59
CA LEU A 57 -10.67 14.14 -1.12
C LEU A 57 -10.22 15.55 -0.67
N GLY A 58 -9.25 16.14 -1.37
CA GLY A 58 -8.82 17.52 -1.15
C GLY A 58 -9.95 18.53 -1.41
N GLU A 59 -10.74 18.35 -2.49
CA GLU A 59 -11.91 19.21 -2.76
C GLU A 59 -12.97 19.11 -1.67
N ILE A 60 -13.23 17.89 -1.15
CA ILE A 60 -14.15 17.70 -0.03
C ILE A 60 -13.61 18.40 1.24
N ALA A 61 -12.29 18.35 1.47
CA ALA A 61 -11.67 18.99 2.63
C ALA A 61 -11.77 20.53 2.56
N LEU A 62 -11.75 21.13 1.36
CA LEU A 62 -11.93 22.57 1.17
C LEU A 62 -13.37 23.02 1.44
N ASN A 63 -14.35 22.18 1.17
CA ASN A 63 -15.76 22.45 1.42
C ASN A 63 -16.46 21.18 1.94
N PRO A 64 -16.33 20.87 3.24
CA PRO A 64 -16.81 19.63 3.83
C PRO A 64 -18.32 19.67 4.10
N VAL A 65 -19.12 19.85 3.06
CA VAL A 65 -20.59 19.88 3.12
C VAL A 65 -21.12 18.65 2.38
N ASP A 66 -21.98 17.88 3.04
CA ASP A 66 -22.61 16.72 2.45
C ASP A 66 -23.77 17.11 1.48
N VAL A 67 -24.30 16.14 0.73
CA VAL A 67 -25.40 16.37 -0.22
C VAL A 67 -26.68 16.87 0.43
N SER A 68 -26.85 16.78 1.75
CA SER A 68 -27.99 17.35 2.49
C SER A 68 -27.77 18.82 2.88
N GLY A 69 -26.61 19.38 2.60
CA GLY A 69 -26.22 20.73 2.99
C GLY A 69 -25.68 20.84 4.43
N LYS A 70 -25.39 19.72 5.06
CA LYS A 70 -24.84 19.67 6.43
C LYS A 70 -23.32 19.77 6.39
N GLU A 71 -22.77 20.70 7.18
CA GLU A 71 -21.33 20.75 7.44
C GLU A 71 -20.85 19.50 8.17
N THR A 72 -19.78 18.90 7.70
CA THR A 72 -19.14 17.73 8.28
C THR A 72 -17.67 18.01 8.60
N THR A 73 -17.01 17.11 9.30
CA THR A 73 -15.56 17.20 9.47
C THR A 73 -14.85 16.73 8.19
N PRO A 74 -13.69 17.29 7.83
CA PRO A 74 -12.88 16.78 6.74
C PRO A 74 -12.62 15.27 6.87
N ILE A 75 -12.53 14.59 5.72
CA ILE A 75 -12.27 13.15 5.68
C ILE A 75 -10.82 12.89 6.10
N THR A 76 -10.63 11.99 7.06
CA THR A 76 -9.29 11.56 7.46
C THR A 76 -8.81 10.42 6.56
N TYR A 77 -7.65 10.57 5.96
CA TYR A 77 -6.98 9.56 5.14
C TYR A 77 -5.46 9.77 5.17
N ASP A 78 -4.72 8.70 4.92
CA ASP A 78 -3.27 8.78 4.84
C ASP A 78 -2.84 9.11 3.41
N SER A 79 -1.93 10.08 3.26
CA SER A 79 -1.37 10.47 1.98
C SER A 79 -0.02 11.15 2.18
N ASN A 80 0.96 10.89 1.28
CA ASN A 80 2.27 11.52 1.39
C ASN A 80 2.89 11.82 0.02
N CYS A 81 3.39 10.82 -0.72
CA CYS A 81 4.19 11.05 -1.94
C CYS A 81 3.38 11.51 -3.16
N LEU A 82 2.10 11.15 -3.26
CA LEU A 82 1.20 11.38 -4.40
C LEU A 82 1.64 10.72 -5.73
N GLU A 83 2.65 9.84 -5.70
CA GLU A 83 3.31 9.22 -6.85
C GLU A 83 3.32 7.69 -6.78
N GLU A 84 2.46 7.09 -5.95
CA GLU A 84 2.39 5.63 -5.76
C GLU A 84 3.72 4.98 -5.30
N ILE A 85 4.50 5.67 -4.44
CA ILE A 85 5.81 5.20 -3.95
C ILE A 85 5.77 4.89 -2.45
N CYS A 86 5.01 5.65 -1.64
CA CYS A 86 5.06 5.52 -0.18
C CYS A 86 4.12 4.47 0.41
N GLY A 87 3.11 4.01 -0.32
CA GLY A 87 2.14 3.01 0.15
C GLY A 87 1.06 3.53 1.12
N SER A 88 1.09 4.83 1.52
CA SER A 88 0.20 5.35 2.57
C SER A 88 -1.27 5.38 2.18
N CYS A 89 -1.61 5.83 0.97
CA CYS A 89 -2.96 6.14 0.55
C CYS A 89 -3.78 4.93 0.05
N ALA A 90 -3.44 3.71 0.49
CA ALA A 90 -4.19 2.51 0.13
C ALA A 90 -5.57 2.50 0.80
N MET A 91 -6.61 2.29 0.01
CA MET A 91 -8.01 2.21 0.48
C MET A 91 -8.86 1.39 -0.50
N LEU A 92 -10.10 1.10 -0.12
CA LEU A 92 -11.07 0.49 -1.03
C LEU A 92 -11.76 1.57 -1.86
N ILE A 93 -11.61 1.50 -3.18
CA ILE A 93 -12.23 2.38 -4.16
C ILE A 93 -13.12 1.53 -5.06
N ASN A 94 -14.42 1.82 -5.08
CA ASN A 94 -15.41 0.98 -5.76
C ASN A 94 -15.27 -0.51 -5.39
N GLY A 95 -14.99 -0.80 -4.11
CA GLY A 95 -14.81 -2.15 -3.58
C GLY A 95 -13.49 -2.82 -3.92
N LYS A 96 -12.57 -2.16 -4.63
CA LYS A 96 -11.24 -2.68 -4.97
C LYS A 96 -10.15 -1.98 -4.16
N ALA A 97 -9.23 -2.75 -3.60
CA ALA A 97 -8.07 -2.19 -2.90
C ALA A 97 -7.07 -1.61 -3.91
N MET A 98 -6.80 -0.31 -3.82
CA MET A 98 -5.87 0.40 -4.69
C MET A 98 -5.31 1.66 -4.04
N MET A 99 -4.32 2.26 -4.69
CA MET A 99 -3.72 3.51 -4.22
C MET A 99 -4.56 4.71 -4.68
N ALA A 100 -4.97 5.57 -3.75
CA ALA A 100 -5.81 6.73 -4.06
C ALA A 100 -5.12 7.76 -4.96
N CYS A 101 -3.80 7.93 -4.82
CA CYS A 101 -3.04 8.91 -5.60
C CYS A 101 -2.89 8.56 -7.08
N SER A 102 -2.97 7.27 -7.47
CA SER A 102 -2.90 6.81 -8.86
C SER A 102 -4.27 6.47 -9.46
N ALA A 103 -5.32 6.40 -8.63
CA ALA A 103 -6.69 6.08 -9.04
C ALA A 103 -7.36 7.29 -9.71
N LEU A 104 -7.36 7.31 -11.06
CA LEU A 104 -7.96 8.40 -11.84
C LEU A 104 -9.50 8.29 -11.84
N VAL A 105 -10.16 9.39 -11.52
CA VAL A 105 -11.61 9.50 -11.48
C VAL A 105 -12.25 9.13 -12.83
N ASP A 106 -11.65 9.54 -13.94
CA ASP A 106 -12.12 9.22 -15.29
C ASP A 106 -12.22 7.71 -15.54
N LYS A 107 -11.25 6.95 -15.08
CA LYS A 107 -11.25 5.48 -15.18
C LYS A 107 -12.26 4.83 -14.25
N LEU A 108 -12.46 5.39 -13.06
CA LEU A 108 -13.36 4.86 -12.04
C LEU A 108 -14.84 5.07 -12.40
N LEU A 109 -15.18 6.15 -13.12
CA LEU A 109 -16.52 6.45 -13.57
C LEU A 109 -16.92 5.75 -14.88
N THR A 110 -16.02 4.97 -15.49
CA THR A 110 -16.37 4.18 -16.67
C THR A 110 -17.36 3.09 -16.27
N GLY A 111 -18.65 3.29 -16.59
CA GLY A 111 -19.74 2.38 -16.25
C GLY A 111 -20.28 2.50 -14.81
N ALA A 112 -19.94 3.57 -14.10
CA ALA A 112 -20.45 3.85 -12.75
C ALA A 112 -20.92 5.31 -12.63
N ASP A 113 -22.03 5.53 -11.91
CA ASP A 113 -22.60 6.86 -11.69
C ASP A 113 -22.00 7.56 -10.46
N LYS A 114 -21.28 6.81 -9.63
CA LYS A 114 -20.70 7.30 -8.37
C LYS A 114 -19.41 6.59 -8.05
N ILE A 115 -18.62 7.19 -7.16
CA ILE A 115 -17.42 6.60 -6.57
C ILE A 115 -17.71 6.25 -5.10
N THR A 116 -17.34 5.05 -4.68
CA THR A 116 -17.42 4.65 -3.27
C THR A 116 -16.02 4.51 -2.68
N LEU A 117 -15.82 5.09 -1.49
CA LEU A 117 -14.56 5.02 -0.75
C LEU A 117 -14.80 4.38 0.62
N ALA A 118 -13.93 3.44 0.99
CA ALA A 118 -13.95 2.80 2.30
C ALA A 118 -12.52 2.50 2.78
N PRO A 119 -12.29 2.39 4.11
CA PRO A 119 -11.02 1.91 4.62
C PRO A 119 -10.76 0.47 4.18
N LEU A 120 -9.50 0.04 4.20
CA LEU A 120 -9.14 -1.37 4.06
C LEU A 120 -9.89 -2.18 5.12
N SER A 121 -10.52 -3.29 4.72
CA SER A 121 -11.51 -3.99 5.54
C SER A 121 -10.91 -4.93 6.59
N LYS A 122 -9.67 -5.36 6.37
CA LYS A 122 -8.95 -6.32 7.22
C LYS A 122 -8.04 -5.66 8.25
N PHE A 123 -8.11 -4.35 8.38
CA PHE A 123 -7.28 -3.57 9.28
C PHE A 123 -8.17 -2.75 10.23
N PRO A 124 -7.80 -2.62 11.51
CA PRO A 124 -8.54 -1.77 12.43
C PRO A 124 -8.62 -0.33 11.93
N VAL A 125 -9.82 0.25 11.92
CA VAL A 125 -10.01 1.65 11.51
C VAL A 125 -9.53 2.56 12.62
N VAL A 126 -8.62 3.47 12.30
CA VAL A 126 -8.21 4.56 13.21
C VAL A 126 -9.24 5.68 13.14
N ARG A 127 -9.50 6.17 11.92
CA ARG A 127 -10.53 7.17 11.63
C ARG A 127 -10.83 7.20 10.14
N ASP A 128 -12.08 7.22 9.75
CA ASP A 128 -12.58 7.30 8.38
C ASP A 128 -11.89 6.30 7.43
N LEU A 129 -10.96 6.75 6.59
CA LEU A 129 -10.24 5.94 5.61
C LEU A 129 -8.84 5.52 6.09
N SER A 130 -8.38 6.05 7.24
CA SER A 130 -7.10 5.70 7.86
C SER A 130 -7.25 4.43 8.71
N VAL A 131 -6.32 3.49 8.55
CA VAL A 131 -6.31 2.19 9.23
C VAL A 131 -4.97 1.91 9.91
N ASP A 132 -4.99 1.13 10.98
CA ASP A 132 -3.78 0.64 11.64
C ASP A 132 -3.21 -0.55 10.87
N ARG A 133 -2.01 -0.38 10.35
CA ARG A 133 -1.25 -1.40 9.61
C ARG A 133 -0.08 -1.98 10.41
N SER A 134 -0.07 -1.80 11.73
CA SER A 134 0.98 -2.30 12.61
C SER A 134 1.19 -3.82 12.49
N VAL A 135 0.14 -4.57 12.20
CA VAL A 135 0.21 -6.03 11.98
C VAL A 135 1.24 -6.43 10.92
N LEU A 136 1.44 -5.64 9.85
CA LEU A 136 2.50 -5.91 8.87
C LEU A 136 3.88 -5.86 9.52
N PHE A 137 4.13 -4.84 10.33
CA PHE A 137 5.43 -4.63 10.98
C PHE A 137 5.68 -5.65 12.08
N GLU A 138 4.64 -6.06 12.82
CA GLU A 138 4.75 -7.15 13.80
C GLU A 138 5.06 -8.49 13.10
N ASN A 139 4.42 -8.78 11.97
CA ASN A 139 4.74 -9.96 11.17
C ASN A 139 6.18 -9.91 10.62
N LEU A 140 6.66 -8.74 10.16
CA LEU A 140 8.05 -8.57 9.72
C LEU A 140 9.04 -8.80 10.86
N LYS A 141 8.72 -8.34 12.08
CA LYS A 141 9.52 -8.62 13.28
C LYS A 141 9.54 -10.11 13.61
N ALA A 142 8.38 -10.76 13.61
CA ALA A 142 8.25 -12.18 13.92
C ALA A 142 9.11 -13.06 13.00
N VAL A 143 9.18 -12.73 11.71
CA VAL A 143 10.01 -13.44 10.74
C VAL A 143 11.41 -12.85 10.59
N LYS A 144 11.83 -11.93 11.45
CA LYS A 144 13.16 -11.29 11.42
C LYS A 144 13.53 -10.72 10.05
N ALA A 145 12.59 -10.03 9.41
CA ALA A 145 12.75 -9.43 8.09
C ALA A 145 13.55 -8.11 8.16
N TRP A 146 14.82 -8.21 8.54
CA TRP A 146 15.81 -7.12 8.55
C TRP A 146 17.22 -7.65 8.27
N VAL A 147 18.16 -6.74 8.01
CA VAL A 147 19.58 -7.05 7.92
C VAL A 147 20.24 -6.73 9.27
N PRO A 148 20.86 -7.71 9.97
CA PRO A 148 21.46 -7.48 11.29
C PRO A 148 22.72 -6.63 11.23
N ILE A 149 23.39 -6.60 10.06
CA ILE A 149 24.61 -5.85 9.81
C ILE A 149 24.41 -5.08 8.50
N ASP A 150 24.42 -3.77 8.55
CA ASP A 150 24.20 -2.93 7.36
C ASP A 150 25.46 -2.73 6.50
N GLY A 151 26.64 -3.06 7.02
CA GLY A 151 27.91 -2.97 6.30
C GLY A 151 28.37 -1.54 6.00
N THR A 152 27.79 -0.52 6.63
CA THR A 152 28.06 0.90 6.33
C THR A 152 29.22 1.51 7.12
N TYR A 153 29.75 0.84 8.15
CA TYR A 153 30.87 1.30 8.96
C TYR A 153 32.10 0.43 8.75
N ASP A 154 33.22 0.99 8.37
CA ASP A 154 34.59 0.44 8.34
C ASP A 154 34.76 -1.09 8.13
N LEU A 155 33.71 -1.78 7.72
CA LEU A 155 33.69 -3.21 7.39
C LEU A 155 34.20 -3.49 5.98
N GLY A 156 34.67 -2.46 5.29
CA GLY A 156 35.11 -2.55 3.91
C GLY A 156 33.95 -2.53 2.90
N ALA A 157 34.22 -2.95 1.67
CA ALA A 157 33.24 -3.04 0.61
C ALA A 157 32.15 -4.07 0.96
N ALA A 158 30.89 -3.76 0.63
CA ALA A 158 29.77 -4.69 0.79
C ALA A 158 30.03 -6.03 0.07
N PRO A 159 29.53 -7.16 0.60
CA PRO A 159 29.70 -8.46 -0.04
C PRO A 159 29.22 -8.44 -1.50
N ARG A 160 30.03 -8.98 -2.40
CA ARG A 160 29.66 -9.10 -3.80
C ARG A 160 28.55 -10.12 -4.00
N GLN A 161 27.61 -9.81 -4.88
CA GLN A 161 26.50 -10.69 -5.22
C GLN A 161 26.53 -11.00 -6.72
N GLN A 162 26.13 -12.24 -7.08
CA GLN A 162 25.97 -12.62 -8.46
C GLN A 162 24.82 -11.81 -9.11
N PRO A 163 25.00 -11.30 -10.37
CA PRO A 163 23.97 -10.55 -11.06
C PRO A 163 22.62 -11.26 -11.13
N GLN A 164 22.59 -12.57 -11.35
CA GLN A 164 21.37 -13.36 -11.46
C GLN A 164 20.56 -13.40 -10.14
N ILE A 165 21.25 -13.35 -9.00
CA ILE A 165 20.59 -13.26 -7.69
C ILE A 165 20.04 -11.86 -7.49
N GLN A 166 20.77 -10.83 -7.88
CA GLN A 166 20.35 -9.44 -7.80
C GLN A 166 19.12 -9.17 -8.67
N GLU A 167 19.05 -9.72 -9.88
CA GLU A 167 17.89 -9.61 -10.76
C GLU A 167 16.61 -10.19 -10.15
N LYS A 168 16.71 -11.30 -9.42
CA LYS A 168 15.58 -11.91 -8.69
C LYS A 168 15.22 -11.15 -7.41
N ARG A 169 16.20 -10.55 -6.75
CA ARG A 169 16.05 -9.84 -5.48
C ARG A 169 15.47 -8.44 -5.69
N TYR A 170 15.96 -7.72 -6.69
CA TYR A 170 15.62 -6.32 -6.91
C TYR A 170 14.10 -6.06 -7.04
N PRO A 171 13.31 -6.85 -7.78
CA PRO A 171 11.86 -6.65 -7.82
C PRO A 171 11.20 -6.67 -6.44
N LEU A 172 11.66 -7.52 -5.51
CA LEU A 172 11.11 -7.61 -4.16
C LEU A 172 11.39 -6.37 -3.30
N SER A 173 12.50 -5.66 -3.58
CA SER A 173 12.84 -4.41 -2.88
C SER A 173 11.90 -3.25 -3.22
N ASN A 174 11.12 -3.36 -4.30
CA ASN A 174 10.14 -2.36 -4.69
C ASN A 174 8.84 -2.39 -3.84
N CYS A 175 8.78 -3.25 -2.82
CA CYS A 175 7.64 -3.29 -1.91
C CYS A 175 7.50 -1.97 -1.15
N ILE A 176 6.32 -1.33 -1.27
CA ILE A 176 5.99 -0.06 -0.63
C ILE A 176 5.18 -0.22 0.66
N SER A 177 5.08 -1.42 1.20
CA SER A 177 4.36 -1.72 2.46
C SER A 177 2.90 -1.24 2.50
N CYS A 178 2.25 -1.16 1.35
CA CYS A 178 0.87 -0.64 1.22
C CYS A 178 -0.22 -1.57 1.77
N THR A 179 0.10 -2.83 2.07
CA THR A 179 -0.78 -3.88 2.59
C THR A 179 -1.94 -4.32 1.66
N ILE A 180 -2.02 -3.83 0.43
CA ILE A 180 -3.06 -4.23 -0.54
C ILE A 180 -3.06 -5.75 -0.77
N CYS A 181 -1.89 -6.39 -0.86
CA CYS A 181 -1.77 -7.84 -1.02
C CYS A 181 -2.35 -8.63 0.19
N MET A 182 -2.34 -8.05 1.38
CA MET A 182 -2.95 -8.64 2.58
C MET A 182 -4.48 -8.44 2.55
N GLU A 183 -4.95 -7.26 2.15
CA GLU A 183 -6.38 -6.94 2.01
C GLU A 183 -7.09 -7.92 1.06
N VAL A 184 -6.50 -8.21 -0.10
CA VAL A 184 -7.13 -9.06 -1.12
C VAL A 184 -6.90 -10.56 -0.91
N CYS A 185 -6.06 -10.95 0.05
CA CYS A 185 -5.71 -12.35 0.30
C CYS A 185 -6.81 -13.05 1.09
N PRO A 186 -7.44 -14.12 0.59
CA PRO A 186 -8.46 -14.85 1.35
C PRO A 186 -7.92 -15.51 2.61
N GLN A 187 -6.63 -15.85 2.64
CA GLN A 187 -5.96 -16.49 3.79
C GLN A 187 -5.50 -15.50 4.86
N PHE A 188 -5.41 -14.21 4.56
CA PHE A 188 -5.09 -13.21 5.57
C PHE A 188 -6.36 -12.86 6.36
N ASN A 189 -6.55 -13.54 7.48
CA ASN A 189 -7.70 -13.39 8.40
C ASN A 189 -7.33 -13.94 9.77
N ASP A 190 -8.16 -13.66 10.77
CA ASP A 190 -7.94 -14.05 12.16
C ASP A 190 -7.96 -15.58 12.40
N ALA A 191 -8.60 -16.35 11.53
CA ALA A 191 -8.71 -17.80 11.69
C ALA A 191 -7.43 -18.56 11.32
N THR A 192 -6.66 -18.04 10.34
CA THR A 192 -5.43 -18.69 9.86
C THR A 192 -4.17 -18.09 10.47
N GLY A 193 -4.21 -16.85 10.95
CA GLY A 193 -3.04 -16.12 11.40
C GLY A 193 -1.96 -15.91 10.32
N PHE A 194 -2.31 -16.05 9.04
CA PHE A 194 -1.36 -15.98 7.93
C PHE A 194 -0.60 -14.65 7.92
N VAL A 195 0.74 -14.72 7.91
CA VAL A 195 1.61 -13.55 7.97
C VAL A 195 1.52 -12.62 6.75
N GLY A 196 0.94 -13.09 5.64
CA GLY A 196 0.73 -12.30 4.43
C GLY A 196 1.86 -12.36 3.41
N ALA A 197 1.51 -12.16 2.14
CA ALA A 197 2.44 -12.24 1.01
C ALA A 197 3.60 -11.24 1.09
N ALA A 198 3.35 -10.00 1.58
CA ALA A 198 4.39 -8.99 1.75
C ALA A 198 5.46 -9.43 2.73
N THR A 199 5.09 -10.03 3.86
CA THR A 199 6.01 -10.54 4.88
C THR A 199 6.92 -11.63 4.32
N ILE A 200 6.35 -12.58 3.58
CA ILE A 200 7.12 -13.68 2.96
C ILE A 200 8.07 -13.13 1.89
N ALA A 201 7.61 -12.17 1.07
CA ALA A 201 8.44 -11.55 0.04
C ALA A 201 9.63 -10.77 0.64
N GLN A 202 9.42 -10.04 1.74
CA GLN A 202 10.51 -9.36 2.45
C GLN A 202 11.47 -10.36 3.11
N ALA A 203 10.98 -11.43 3.73
CA ALA A 203 11.82 -12.51 4.24
C ALA A 203 12.68 -13.13 3.12
N ARG A 204 12.10 -13.34 1.92
CA ARG A 204 12.84 -13.81 0.73
C ARG A 204 13.91 -12.81 0.30
N LEU A 205 13.57 -11.53 0.22
CA LEU A 205 14.51 -10.45 -0.10
C LEU A 205 15.76 -10.51 0.78
N PHE A 206 15.57 -10.61 2.11
CA PHE A 206 16.67 -10.64 3.07
C PHE A 206 17.41 -11.98 3.08
N ASN A 207 16.76 -13.09 2.74
CA ASN A 207 17.45 -14.38 2.58
C ASN A 207 18.38 -14.41 1.36
N MET A 208 18.09 -13.63 0.33
CA MET A 208 18.95 -13.47 -0.86
C MET A 208 20.03 -12.40 -0.67
N ASP A 209 19.94 -11.58 0.37
CA ASP A 209 20.96 -10.60 0.71
C ASP A 209 22.15 -11.28 1.40
N PRO A 210 23.41 -11.05 0.98
CA PRO A 210 24.58 -11.69 1.62
C PRO A 210 24.67 -11.40 3.13
N ALA A 211 24.44 -10.15 3.57
CA ALA A 211 24.43 -9.78 4.97
C ALA A 211 23.16 -10.27 5.68
N GLY A 212 22.02 -10.15 5.01
CA GLY A 212 20.73 -10.61 5.52
C GLY A 212 20.66 -12.13 5.72
N SER A 213 21.38 -12.90 4.90
CA SER A 213 21.37 -14.38 4.93
C SER A 213 21.87 -14.98 6.25
N VAL A 214 22.56 -14.23 7.09
CA VAL A 214 23.00 -14.66 8.44
C VAL A 214 21.81 -15.11 9.29
N LEU A 215 20.63 -14.50 9.13
CA LEU A 215 19.41 -14.90 9.84
C LEU A 215 18.52 -15.86 9.03
N LYS A 216 19.00 -16.42 7.92
CA LYS A 216 18.18 -17.23 7.02
C LYS A 216 17.49 -18.41 7.72
N GLU A 217 18.20 -19.18 8.51
CA GLU A 217 17.63 -20.36 9.19
C GLU A 217 16.54 -19.96 10.20
N GLU A 218 16.75 -18.88 10.95
CA GLU A 218 15.78 -18.39 11.92
C GLU A 218 14.50 -17.90 11.24
N ARG A 219 14.63 -17.21 10.09
CA ARG A 219 13.48 -16.81 9.27
C ARG A 219 12.70 -18.00 8.74
N LEU A 220 13.41 -19.04 8.26
CA LEU A 220 12.77 -20.23 7.73
C LEU A 220 12.03 -21.00 8.82
N ARG A 221 12.61 -21.11 10.04
CA ARG A 221 11.94 -21.72 11.19
C ARG A 221 10.70 -20.91 11.62
N ALA A 222 10.77 -19.59 11.62
CA ALA A 222 9.61 -18.72 11.91
C ALA A 222 8.49 -18.91 10.88
N LEU A 223 8.83 -19.06 9.60
CA LEU A 223 7.85 -19.28 8.51
C LEU A 223 7.38 -20.73 8.40
N ALA A 224 7.98 -21.66 9.12
CA ALA A 224 7.55 -23.07 9.23
C ALA A 224 6.46 -23.26 10.30
N GLY A 225 6.25 -22.27 11.18
CA GLY A 225 5.24 -22.28 12.24
C GLY A 225 3.84 -21.90 11.75
N ASP A 226 2.91 -21.83 12.72
CA ASP A 226 1.53 -21.42 12.47
C ASP A 226 1.46 -20.04 11.82
N GLY A 227 0.57 -19.89 10.85
CA GLY A 227 0.45 -18.67 10.05
C GLY A 227 1.56 -18.48 9.01
N GLY A 228 2.47 -19.43 8.88
CA GLY A 228 3.62 -19.38 7.97
C GLY A 228 3.27 -19.64 6.51
N VAL A 229 4.28 -20.07 5.73
CA VAL A 229 4.16 -20.23 4.28
C VAL A 229 3.14 -21.28 3.85
N GLN A 230 2.88 -22.28 4.67
CA GLN A 230 1.93 -23.37 4.42
C GLN A 230 0.46 -22.89 4.37
N GLU A 231 0.15 -21.75 4.99
CA GLU A 231 -1.21 -21.17 4.96
C GLU A 231 -1.55 -20.52 3.63
N CYS A 232 -0.58 -20.38 2.72
CA CYS A 232 -0.83 -19.80 1.41
C CYS A 232 -1.61 -20.75 0.51
N GLY A 233 -2.86 -20.42 0.21
CA GLY A 233 -3.73 -21.17 -0.73
C GLY A 233 -3.48 -20.87 -2.22
N PHE A 234 -2.43 -20.13 -2.59
CA PHE A 234 -2.08 -19.75 -3.98
C PHE A 234 -3.20 -19.11 -4.80
N ALA A 235 -4.10 -18.36 -4.16
CA ALA A 235 -5.21 -17.66 -4.85
C ALA A 235 -4.74 -16.56 -5.83
N GLN A 236 -3.49 -16.13 -5.76
CA GLN A 236 -2.82 -15.15 -6.65
C GLN A 236 -3.41 -13.73 -6.64
N ASN A 237 -4.43 -13.45 -5.85
CA ASN A 237 -5.01 -12.11 -5.73
C ASN A 237 -3.94 -11.05 -5.35
N CYS A 238 -2.95 -11.44 -4.55
CA CYS A 238 -1.87 -10.56 -4.11
C CYS A 238 -1.01 -10.06 -5.27
N VAL A 239 -0.73 -10.89 -6.28
CA VAL A 239 0.04 -10.50 -7.49
C VAL A 239 -0.80 -9.58 -8.35
N GLN A 240 -2.08 -9.92 -8.57
CA GLN A 240 -2.98 -9.13 -9.41
C GLN A 240 -3.24 -7.73 -8.86
N ALA A 241 -3.32 -7.60 -7.52
CA ALA A 241 -3.61 -6.32 -6.87
C ALA A 241 -2.35 -5.50 -6.53
N CYS A 242 -1.15 -6.06 -6.69
CA CYS A 242 0.08 -5.37 -6.31
C CYS A 242 0.35 -4.18 -7.24
N PRO A 243 0.38 -2.92 -6.72
CA PRO A 243 0.65 -1.75 -7.56
C PRO A 243 2.07 -1.75 -8.13
N LYS A 244 3.00 -2.47 -7.48
CA LYS A 244 4.40 -2.60 -7.90
C LYS A 244 4.70 -3.90 -8.65
N GLN A 245 3.68 -4.72 -8.93
CA GLN A 245 3.80 -5.96 -9.71
C GLN A 245 4.90 -6.91 -9.20
N LEU A 246 5.02 -7.03 -7.86
CA LEU A 246 6.00 -7.92 -7.26
C LEU A 246 5.70 -9.38 -7.62
N PRO A 247 6.73 -10.23 -7.85
CA PRO A 247 6.59 -11.65 -8.13
C PRO A 247 6.27 -12.44 -6.83
N LEU A 248 5.12 -12.12 -6.19
CA LEU A 248 4.78 -12.61 -4.86
C LEU A 248 4.58 -14.12 -4.81
N THR A 249 3.95 -14.72 -5.83
CA THR A 249 3.73 -16.18 -5.89
C THR A 249 5.03 -16.93 -6.09
N GLU A 250 5.98 -16.41 -6.89
CA GLU A 250 7.32 -16.97 -7.03
C GLU A 250 8.08 -16.90 -5.71
N ALA A 251 8.04 -15.74 -5.03
CA ALA A 251 8.69 -15.57 -3.74
C ALA A 251 8.15 -16.53 -2.68
N ILE A 252 6.82 -16.73 -2.61
CA ILE A 252 6.17 -17.67 -1.69
C ILE A 252 6.56 -19.11 -2.01
N SER A 253 6.55 -19.50 -3.28
CA SER A 253 6.93 -20.85 -3.72
C SER A 253 8.38 -21.18 -3.37
N ASP A 254 9.29 -20.27 -3.66
CA ASP A 254 10.70 -20.41 -3.31
C ASP A 254 10.92 -20.52 -1.78
N MET A 255 10.21 -19.69 -1.00
CA MET A 255 10.28 -19.76 0.46
C MET A 255 9.67 -21.04 1.00
N GLY A 256 8.59 -21.55 0.41
CA GLY A 256 8.00 -22.84 0.78
C GLY A 256 8.99 -24.00 0.60
N ARG A 257 9.70 -24.02 -0.54
CA ARG A 257 10.79 -24.99 -0.76
C ARG A 257 11.91 -24.86 0.27
N ASP A 258 12.38 -23.63 0.52
CA ASP A 258 13.48 -23.39 1.46
C ASP A 258 13.06 -23.75 2.90
N VAL A 259 11.81 -23.49 3.31
CA VAL A 259 11.24 -23.89 4.61
C VAL A 259 11.21 -25.41 4.73
N PHE A 260 10.72 -26.13 3.70
CA PHE A 260 10.70 -27.58 3.70
C PHE A 260 12.11 -28.18 3.87
N VAL A 261 13.09 -27.67 3.12
CA VAL A 261 14.48 -28.09 3.23
C VAL A 261 15.03 -27.84 4.64
N GLN A 262 14.68 -26.70 5.25
CA GLN A 262 15.10 -26.40 6.63
C GLN A 262 14.47 -27.36 7.64
N GLN A 263 13.19 -27.69 7.50
CA GLN A 263 12.52 -28.68 8.38
C GLN A 263 13.17 -30.07 8.29
N VAL A 264 13.53 -30.49 7.07
CA VAL A 264 14.26 -31.78 6.87
C VAL A 264 15.62 -31.72 7.55
N LYS A 265 16.38 -30.63 7.40
CA LYS A 265 17.68 -30.49 8.12
C LYS A 265 17.50 -30.56 9.63
N ASP A 266 16.54 -29.78 10.16
CA ASP A 266 16.28 -29.74 11.60
C ASP A 266 15.84 -31.10 12.16
N PHE A 267 15.16 -31.93 11.37
CA PHE A 267 14.78 -33.28 11.74
C PHE A 267 16.01 -34.21 11.92
N PHE A 268 17.03 -34.09 11.05
CA PHE A 268 18.23 -34.95 11.11
C PHE A 268 19.34 -34.40 12.04
N THR A 269 19.24 -33.15 12.50
CA THR A 269 20.24 -32.50 13.35
C THR A 269 19.82 -32.39 14.82
N ARG A 270 18.64 -32.88 15.16
CA ARG A 270 18.15 -33.00 16.55
C ARG A 270 18.73 -34.21 17.29
#